data_9e2c494630ded6574bf874e74e9bbbd0
#
_entry.id   9e2c494630ded6574bf874e74e9bbbd0
#
_cell.length_a   1.000
_cell.length_b   1.000
_cell.length_c   1.000
_cell.angle_alpha   90.00
_cell.angle_beta   90.00
_cell.angle_gamma   90.00
#
_symmetry.space_group_name_H-M   'P 1'
#
loop_
_entity.id
_entity.type
_entity.pdbx_description
1 polymer ?
#
loop_
_entity_poly.entity_id
_entity_poly.type
_entity_poly.pdbx_seq_one_letter_code
_entity_poly.pdbx_strand_id
1 'polypeptide(L)'
;IIDEIFKDIKNIDFNRVIAIGGGSILDVGKLLALKDVSSTKKLFKRELPIIRDKELIIVPTTCGTGSEVTNISIVEIKSENTKLGLAVDELYADKGVLIPELCKTMPYKAFVYSSIDALIHSIEGFLSPNSTQYTDLFAFKAIEMILSGYKEILEKGEEYRNTIMDKFLIASNYAGIAFGNAGVGAVHALSYPLGGKYHVPHGEANYQFLMAVLNFYKKNNGDGKIIELTKLISSIINAKEED
;
A
#
# COMPACT_ATOMS: atom_id res chain seq x y z
N ILE A 1 -16.59 -15.18 -2.86
CA ILE A 1 -15.23 -15.67 -3.18
C ILE A 1 -14.46 -15.98 -1.88
N ILE A 2 -14.19 -15.00 -0.97
CA ILE A 2 -13.37 -15.25 0.23
C ILE A 2 -14.03 -16.31 1.13
N ASP A 3 -15.32 -16.18 1.43
CA ASP A 3 -16.05 -17.16 2.23
C ASP A 3 -16.13 -18.56 1.55
N GLU A 4 -16.04 -18.63 0.23
CA GLU A 4 -15.94 -19.89 -0.52
C GLU A 4 -14.57 -20.53 -0.32
N ILE A 5 -13.48 -19.74 -0.41
CA ILE A 5 -12.14 -20.26 -0.12
C ILE A 5 -12.07 -20.84 1.29
N PHE A 6 -12.62 -20.16 2.29
CA PHE A 6 -12.67 -20.71 3.65
C PHE A 6 -13.43 -22.04 3.74
N LYS A 7 -14.50 -22.21 2.97
CA LYS A 7 -15.23 -23.49 2.91
C LYS A 7 -14.40 -24.59 2.25
N ASP A 8 -13.72 -24.25 1.16
CA ASP A 8 -12.92 -25.20 0.39
C ASP A 8 -11.73 -25.72 1.21
N ILE A 9 -11.09 -24.85 1.99
CA ILE A 9 -9.92 -25.23 2.82
C ILE A 9 -10.28 -25.78 4.19
N LYS A 10 -11.56 -25.79 4.59
CA LYS A 10 -12.00 -26.13 5.95
C LYS A 10 -11.49 -27.49 6.46
N ASN A 11 -11.39 -28.47 5.57
CA ASN A 11 -10.96 -29.83 5.88
C ASN A 11 -9.50 -30.11 5.48
N ILE A 12 -8.76 -29.10 5.06
CA ILE A 12 -7.36 -29.22 4.68
C ILE A 12 -6.52 -28.89 5.91
N ASP A 13 -5.69 -29.82 6.34
CA ASP A 13 -4.73 -29.59 7.41
C ASP A 13 -3.48 -28.91 6.86
N PHE A 14 -3.20 -27.69 7.33
CA PHE A 14 -2.00 -26.94 6.98
C PHE A 14 -1.62 -25.99 8.11
N ASN A 15 -0.33 -25.70 8.24
CA ASN A 15 0.22 -24.85 9.29
C ASN A 15 0.82 -23.54 8.76
N ARG A 16 0.81 -23.35 7.44
CA ARG A 16 1.43 -22.20 6.79
C ARG A 16 0.62 -21.71 5.59
N VAL A 17 0.54 -20.38 5.45
CA VAL A 17 0.01 -19.69 4.27
C VAL A 17 1.16 -18.97 3.58
N ILE A 18 1.34 -19.19 2.29
CA ILE A 18 2.26 -18.44 1.44
C ILE A 18 1.41 -17.67 0.43
N ALA A 19 1.30 -16.36 0.61
CA ALA A 19 0.54 -15.48 -0.26
C ALA A 19 1.50 -14.82 -1.26
N ILE A 20 1.34 -15.15 -2.56
CA ILE A 20 2.16 -14.59 -3.64
C ILE A 20 1.21 -13.86 -4.60
N GLY A 21 1.36 -12.53 -4.73
CA GLY A 21 0.47 -11.75 -5.60
C GLY A 21 0.50 -10.25 -5.33
N GLY A 22 -0.43 -9.54 -5.95
CA GLY A 22 -0.71 -8.13 -5.64
C GLY A 22 -1.56 -7.99 -4.37
N GLY A 23 -1.80 -6.75 -3.95
CA GLY A 23 -2.44 -6.41 -2.67
C GLY A 23 -3.67 -7.25 -2.32
N SER A 24 -4.61 -7.43 -3.26
CA SER A 24 -5.83 -8.22 -3.00
C SER A 24 -5.55 -9.68 -2.64
N ILE A 25 -4.53 -10.30 -3.25
CA ILE A 25 -4.13 -11.68 -2.91
C ILE A 25 -3.46 -11.72 -1.55
N LEU A 26 -2.61 -10.72 -1.25
CA LEU A 26 -1.92 -10.63 0.02
C LEU A 26 -2.92 -10.42 1.16
N ASP A 27 -3.91 -9.56 0.96
CA ASP A 27 -4.96 -9.27 1.94
C ASP A 27 -5.82 -10.50 2.23
N VAL A 28 -6.17 -11.29 1.21
CA VAL A 28 -6.85 -12.58 1.39
C VAL A 28 -5.94 -13.56 2.13
N GLY A 29 -4.66 -13.64 1.77
CA GLY A 29 -3.68 -14.49 2.44
C GLY A 29 -3.59 -14.23 3.95
N LYS A 30 -3.65 -12.95 4.36
CA LYS A 30 -3.70 -12.56 5.79
C LYS A 30 -4.91 -13.16 6.50
N LEU A 31 -6.07 -13.13 5.85
CA LEU A 31 -7.29 -13.69 6.42
C LEU A 31 -7.22 -15.22 6.53
N LEU A 32 -6.61 -15.90 5.55
CA LEU A 32 -6.46 -17.37 5.55
C LEU A 32 -5.54 -17.88 6.67
N ALA A 33 -4.72 -17.00 7.24
CA ALA A 33 -3.88 -17.33 8.38
C ALA A 33 -4.61 -17.28 9.73
N LEU A 34 -5.87 -16.81 9.74
CA LEU A 34 -6.72 -16.76 10.92
C LEU A 34 -7.48 -18.07 11.15
N LYS A 35 -7.85 -18.33 12.41
CA LYS A 35 -8.60 -19.51 12.84
C LYS A 35 -10.10 -19.29 12.64
N ASP A 36 -10.79 -20.34 12.15
CA ASP A 36 -12.26 -20.51 12.19
C ASP A 36 -13.08 -19.32 11.64
N VAL A 37 -12.62 -18.71 10.55
CA VAL A 37 -13.37 -17.63 9.90
C VAL A 37 -14.58 -18.20 9.17
N SER A 38 -15.77 -18.02 9.75
CA SER A 38 -17.03 -18.48 9.18
C SER A 38 -17.71 -17.48 8.23
N SER A 39 -17.35 -16.20 8.33
CA SER A 39 -17.88 -15.13 7.49
C SER A 39 -16.94 -13.94 7.48
N THR A 40 -16.46 -13.56 6.28
CA THR A 40 -15.64 -12.37 6.08
C THR A 40 -16.34 -11.10 6.58
N LYS A 41 -17.63 -10.94 6.29
CA LYS A 41 -18.41 -9.78 6.73
C LYS A 41 -18.44 -9.65 8.26
N LYS A 42 -18.71 -10.75 8.99
CA LYS A 42 -18.73 -10.75 10.45
C LYS A 42 -17.34 -10.49 11.03
N LEU A 43 -16.28 -11.03 10.41
CA LEU A 43 -14.91 -10.78 10.81
C LEU A 43 -14.57 -9.27 10.73
N PHE A 44 -14.88 -8.62 9.62
CA PHE A 44 -14.61 -7.20 9.42
C PHE A 44 -15.48 -6.28 10.30
N LYS A 45 -16.66 -6.76 10.73
CA LYS A 45 -17.49 -6.08 11.73
C LYS A 45 -17.09 -6.40 13.17
N ARG A 46 -16.02 -7.17 13.37
CA ARG A 46 -15.52 -7.61 14.69
C ARG A 46 -16.57 -8.42 15.49
N GLU A 47 -17.44 -9.12 14.79
CA GLU A 47 -18.46 -10.02 15.38
C GLU A 47 -17.90 -11.44 15.59
N LEU A 48 -16.68 -11.72 15.10
CA LEU A 48 -15.97 -12.98 15.28
C LEU A 48 -14.64 -12.71 16.02
N PRO A 49 -14.16 -13.68 16.80
CA PRO A 49 -12.83 -13.59 17.39
C PRO A 49 -11.77 -13.57 16.26
N ILE A 50 -10.73 -12.76 16.45
CA ILE A 50 -9.59 -12.67 15.52
C ILE A 50 -8.44 -13.39 16.20
N ILE A 51 -8.12 -14.57 15.72
CA ILE A 51 -7.09 -15.44 16.33
C ILE A 51 -6.15 -15.89 15.22
N ARG A 52 -4.86 -15.62 15.37
CA ARG A 52 -3.83 -16.14 14.47
C ARG A 52 -3.64 -17.63 14.72
N ASP A 53 -3.57 -18.42 13.65
CA ASP A 53 -3.43 -19.87 13.71
C ASP A 53 -2.32 -20.43 12.79
N LYS A 54 -2.01 -19.75 11.69
CA LYS A 54 -1.06 -20.22 10.69
C LYS A 54 0.15 -19.29 10.59
N GLU A 55 1.33 -19.82 10.29
CA GLU A 55 2.46 -19.00 9.82
C GLU A 55 2.08 -18.32 8.49
N LEU A 56 2.38 -17.04 8.36
CA LEU A 56 2.09 -16.27 7.16
C LEU A 56 3.36 -15.73 6.51
N ILE A 57 3.57 -16.13 5.27
CA ILE A 57 4.64 -15.60 4.42
C ILE A 57 4.01 -14.83 3.28
N ILE A 58 4.41 -13.59 3.09
CA ILE A 58 3.87 -12.71 2.03
C ILE A 58 4.96 -12.35 1.03
N VAL A 59 4.66 -12.56 -0.26
CA VAL A 59 5.54 -12.28 -1.38
C VAL A 59 4.82 -11.35 -2.37
N PRO A 60 5.04 -10.03 -2.32
CA PRO A 60 4.39 -9.10 -3.24
C PRO A 60 4.90 -9.25 -4.67
N THR A 61 3.98 -9.14 -5.63
CA THR A 61 4.28 -9.07 -7.07
C THR A 61 3.96 -7.70 -7.67
N THR A 62 3.66 -6.72 -6.81
CA THR A 62 3.46 -5.31 -7.16
C THR A 62 4.23 -4.43 -6.18
N CYS A 63 4.66 -3.25 -6.62
CA CYS A 63 5.44 -2.30 -5.83
C CYS A 63 4.57 -1.12 -5.34
N GLY A 64 3.49 -1.40 -4.61
CA GLY A 64 2.51 -0.36 -4.25
C GLY A 64 2.01 -0.42 -2.82
N THR A 65 1.43 -1.53 -2.44
CA THR A 65 0.61 -1.61 -1.22
C THR A 65 1.40 -1.74 0.08
N GLY A 66 2.66 -2.22 0.04
CA GLY A 66 3.41 -2.53 1.25
C GLY A 66 2.69 -3.52 2.18
N SER A 67 1.77 -4.34 1.63
CA SER A 67 0.92 -5.24 2.43
C SER A 67 1.73 -6.28 3.20
N GLU A 68 2.94 -6.59 2.75
CA GLU A 68 3.84 -7.55 3.41
C GLU A 68 4.36 -7.07 4.77
N VAL A 69 4.26 -5.78 5.08
CA VAL A 69 4.72 -5.18 6.33
C VAL A 69 3.61 -4.44 7.09
N THR A 70 2.36 -4.61 6.69
CA THR A 70 1.20 -4.00 7.36
C THR A 70 0.27 -5.03 7.97
N ASN A 71 -0.44 -4.63 9.01
CA ASN A 71 -1.48 -5.42 9.69
C ASN A 71 -2.89 -5.17 9.13
N ILE A 72 -2.99 -4.72 7.87
CA ILE A 72 -4.23 -4.27 7.25
C ILE A 72 -4.64 -5.24 6.17
N SER A 73 -5.92 -5.59 6.12
CA SER A 73 -6.58 -6.26 4.99
C SER A 73 -7.79 -5.44 4.57
N ILE A 74 -7.95 -5.17 3.27
CA ILE A 74 -9.07 -4.42 2.73
C ILE A 74 -9.86 -5.32 1.80
N VAL A 75 -11.16 -5.47 2.06
CA VAL A 75 -12.05 -6.28 1.23
C VAL A 75 -13.30 -5.52 0.81
N GLU A 76 -13.83 -5.88 -0.35
CA GLU A 76 -15.13 -5.40 -0.82
C GLU A 76 -16.24 -6.27 -0.24
N ILE A 77 -17.17 -5.66 0.48
CA ILE A 77 -18.40 -6.32 0.95
C ILE A 77 -19.51 -6.00 -0.06
N LYS A 78 -19.66 -6.86 -1.05
CA LYS A 78 -20.61 -6.67 -2.16
C LYS A 78 -22.05 -6.43 -1.70
N SER A 79 -22.49 -7.09 -0.62
CA SER A 79 -23.84 -6.91 -0.08
C SER A 79 -24.10 -5.52 0.51
N GLU A 80 -23.07 -4.73 0.74
CA GLU A 80 -23.13 -3.38 1.31
C GLU A 80 -22.57 -2.32 0.34
N ASN A 81 -22.12 -2.72 -0.85
CA ASN A 81 -21.46 -1.87 -1.86
C ASN A 81 -20.37 -1.00 -1.25
N THR A 82 -19.57 -1.56 -0.33
CA THR A 82 -18.53 -0.82 0.37
C THR A 82 -17.24 -1.63 0.49
N LYS A 83 -16.12 -0.94 0.66
CA LYS A 83 -14.87 -1.54 1.08
C LYS A 83 -14.69 -1.35 2.57
N LEU A 84 -14.34 -2.41 3.28
CA LEU A 84 -14.00 -2.37 4.70
C LEU A 84 -12.54 -2.75 4.89
N GLY A 85 -11.89 -2.05 5.83
CA GLY A 85 -10.55 -2.35 6.29
C GLY A 85 -10.59 -3.03 7.66
N LEU A 86 -9.78 -4.06 7.84
CA LEU A 86 -9.51 -4.68 9.13
C LEU A 86 -8.02 -4.48 9.43
N ALA A 87 -7.73 -3.76 10.51
CA ALA A 87 -6.38 -3.49 11.00
C ALA A 87 -6.24 -4.07 12.41
N VAL A 88 -5.48 -5.15 12.54
CA VAL A 88 -5.24 -5.88 13.80
C VAL A 88 -3.89 -6.60 13.72
N ASP A 89 -3.23 -6.78 14.85
CA ASP A 89 -1.86 -7.33 14.89
C ASP A 89 -1.77 -8.77 14.40
N GLU A 90 -2.86 -9.53 14.50
CA GLU A 90 -2.96 -10.89 14.00
C GLU A 90 -2.79 -11.01 12.47
N LEU A 91 -2.88 -9.89 11.73
CA LEU A 91 -2.68 -9.84 10.27
C LEU A 91 -1.24 -9.54 9.85
N TYR A 92 -0.33 -9.23 10.78
CA TYR A 92 1.09 -9.10 10.41
C TYR A 92 1.63 -10.42 9.87
N ALA A 93 2.41 -10.36 8.79
CA ALA A 93 3.14 -11.52 8.28
C ALA A 93 4.31 -11.88 9.21
N ASP A 94 4.59 -13.18 9.32
CA ASP A 94 5.81 -13.64 9.98
C ASP A 94 7.06 -13.34 9.14
N LYS A 95 6.86 -13.31 7.79
CA LYS A 95 7.91 -12.99 6.83
C LYS A 95 7.33 -12.26 5.64
N GLY A 96 7.88 -11.08 5.33
CA GLY A 96 7.76 -10.44 4.03
C GLY A 96 8.98 -10.78 3.17
N VAL A 97 8.76 -11.30 1.97
CA VAL A 97 9.86 -11.73 1.07
C VAL A 97 9.78 -10.93 -0.22
N LEU A 98 10.79 -10.11 -0.48
CA LEU A 98 10.85 -9.27 -1.66
C LEU A 98 11.64 -9.96 -2.77
N ILE A 99 10.97 -10.26 -3.88
CA ILE A 99 11.56 -10.91 -5.06
C ILE A 99 11.30 -10.01 -6.28
N PRO A 100 12.23 -9.11 -6.64
CA PRO A 100 12.03 -8.16 -7.73
C PRO A 100 11.70 -8.80 -9.07
N GLU A 101 12.21 -10.00 -9.31
CA GLU A 101 11.96 -10.77 -10.55
C GLU A 101 10.48 -11.03 -10.79
N LEU A 102 9.69 -11.22 -9.73
CA LEU A 102 8.24 -11.46 -9.84
C LEU A 102 7.46 -10.21 -10.27
N CYS A 103 8.05 -9.03 -10.12
CA CYS A 103 7.44 -7.76 -10.51
C CYS A 103 7.77 -7.36 -11.96
N LYS A 104 8.80 -7.95 -12.60
CA LYS A 104 9.28 -7.53 -13.93
C LYS A 104 8.28 -7.75 -15.05
N THR A 105 7.37 -8.73 -14.90
CA THR A 105 6.31 -9.01 -15.89
C THR A 105 5.06 -8.14 -15.71
N MET A 106 5.04 -7.25 -14.72
CA MET A 106 3.91 -6.37 -14.49
C MET A 106 3.74 -5.39 -15.66
N PRO A 107 2.52 -5.23 -16.23
CA PRO A 107 2.25 -4.25 -17.27
C PRO A 107 2.64 -2.84 -16.81
N TYR A 108 3.15 -2.00 -17.73
CA TYR A 108 3.62 -0.63 -17.39
C TYR A 108 2.55 0.19 -16.65
N LYS A 109 1.30 0.13 -17.10
CA LYS A 109 0.19 0.83 -16.44
C LYS A 109 -0.01 0.37 -14.99
N ALA A 110 0.10 -0.93 -14.74
CA ALA A 110 -0.01 -1.48 -13.38
C ALA A 110 1.21 -1.07 -12.52
N PHE A 111 2.41 -1.04 -13.09
CA PHE A 111 3.60 -0.52 -12.43
C PHE A 111 3.42 0.94 -12.02
N VAL A 112 2.97 1.81 -12.92
CA VAL A 112 2.75 3.23 -12.63
C VAL A 112 1.72 3.40 -11.52
N TYR A 113 0.57 2.74 -11.61
CA TYR A 113 -0.47 2.86 -10.58
C TYR A 113 0.00 2.36 -9.21
N SER A 114 0.72 1.24 -9.17
CA SER A 114 1.20 0.71 -7.90
C SER A 114 2.30 1.58 -7.30
N SER A 115 3.28 2.02 -8.08
CA SER A 115 4.38 2.83 -7.56
C SER A 115 3.97 4.27 -7.18
N ILE A 116 2.97 4.84 -7.86
CA ILE A 116 2.34 6.09 -7.43
C ILE A 116 1.60 5.89 -6.11
N ASP A 117 0.91 4.77 -5.92
CA ASP A 117 0.26 4.45 -4.65
C ASP A 117 1.27 4.41 -3.50
N ALA A 118 2.41 3.74 -3.69
CA ALA A 118 3.50 3.74 -2.71
C ALA A 118 4.06 5.15 -2.43
N LEU A 119 4.18 5.99 -3.46
CA LEU A 119 4.58 7.38 -3.29
C LEU A 119 3.59 8.15 -2.41
N ILE A 120 2.30 8.00 -2.68
CA ILE A 120 1.23 8.66 -1.92
C ILE A 120 1.16 8.12 -0.49
N HIS A 121 1.31 6.82 -0.27
CA HIS A 121 1.45 6.23 1.05
C HIS A 121 2.59 6.88 1.86
N SER A 122 3.75 7.06 1.22
CA SER A 122 4.92 7.70 1.85
C SER A 122 4.66 9.17 2.17
N ILE A 123 4.08 9.92 1.24
CA ILE A 123 3.74 11.33 1.42
C ILE A 123 2.73 11.50 2.56
N GLU A 124 1.64 10.75 2.55
CA GLU A 124 0.60 10.86 3.59
C GLU A 124 1.09 10.34 4.94
N GLY A 125 1.87 9.27 4.96
CA GLY A 125 2.51 8.77 6.17
C GLY A 125 3.45 9.80 6.80
N PHE A 126 4.23 10.52 5.98
CA PHE A 126 5.08 11.62 6.44
C PHE A 126 4.29 12.82 6.96
N LEU A 127 3.22 13.22 6.27
CA LEU A 127 2.37 14.34 6.65
C LEU A 127 1.36 14.00 7.75
N SER A 128 1.26 12.74 8.15
CA SER A 128 0.33 12.30 9.19
C SER A 128 0.63 12.94 10.55
N PRO A 129 -0.38 13.34 11.32
CA PRO A 129 -0.18 13.80 12.69
C PRO A 129 0.38 12.70 13.63
N ASN A 130 0.27 11.44 13.24
CA ASN A 130 0.80 10.30 13.99
C ASN A 130 2.22 9.91 13.55
N SER A 131 2.82 10.64 12.61
CA SER A 131 4.18 10.34 12.15
C SER A 131 5.21 10.60 13.25
N THR A 132 6.27 9.82 13.21
CA THR A 132 7.39 9.86 14.14
C THR A 132 8.70 9.97 13.37
N GLN A 133 9.80 10.27 14.04
CA GLN A 133 11.12 10.28 13.40
C GLN A 133 11.45 8.93 12.72
N TYR A 134 10.97 7.81 13.28
CA TYR A 134 11.18 6.49 12.68
C TYR A 134 10.37 6.32 11.40
N THR A 135 9.08 6.68 11.39
CA THR A 135 8.24 6.59 10.19
C THR A 135 8.71 7.56 9.11
N ASP A 136 9.22 8.74 9.49
CA ASP A 136 9.74 9.75 8.58
C ASP A 136 10.98 9.26 7.82
N LEU A 137 11.89 8.52 8.46
CA LEU A 137 13.06 7.92 7.80
C LEU A 137 12.65 7.03 6.64
N PHE A 138 11.67 6.16 6.85
CA PHE A 138 11.16 5.28 5.81
C PHE A 138 10.40 6.04 4.72
N ALA A 139 9.55 6.99 5.13
CA ALA A 139 8.78 7.81 4.19
C ALA A 139 9.69 8.62 3.26
N PHE A 140 10.67 9.35 3.80
CA PHE A 140 11.63 10.10 3.00
C PHE A 140 12.41 9.21 2.03
N LYS A 141 12.89 8.06 2.52
CA LYS A 141 13.66 7.16 1.67
C LYS A 141 12.82 6.57 0.56
N ALA A 142 11.56 6.24 0.82
CA ALA A 142 10.65 5.76 -0.20
C ALA A 142 10.36 6.83 -1.26
N ILE A 143 10.07 8.07 -0.86
CA ILE A 143 9.86 9.21 -1.77
C ILE A 143 11.10 9.42 -2.66
N GLU A 144 12.28 9.48 -2.07
CA GLU A 144 13.55 9.63 -2.79
C GLU A 144 13.74 8.52 -3.84
N MET A 145 13.55 7.26 -3.42
CA MET A 145 13.75 6.10 -4.29
C MET A 145 12.75 6.09 -5.46
N ILE A 146 11.47 6.38 -5.22
CA ILE A 146 10.45 6.38 -6.27
C ILE A 146 10.69 7.52 -7.26
N LEU A 147 10.87 8.75 -6.77
CA LEU A 147 11.05 9.90 -7.65
C LEU A 147 12.36 9.83 -8.46
N SER A 148 13.47 9.41 -7.83
CA SER A 148 14.72 9.20 -8.56
C SER A 148 14.61 8.05 -9.58
N GLY A 149 13.85 7.00 -9.25
CA GLY A 149 13.56 5.92 -10.19
C GLY A 149 12.74 6.39 -11.39
N TYR A 150 11.72 7.23 -11.18
CA TYR A 150 10.96 7.82 -12.28
C TYR A 150 11.84 8.71 -13.17
N LYS A 151 12.73 9.51 -12.57
CA LYS A 151 13.69 10.32 -13.34
C LYS A 151 14.55 9.44 -14.25
N GLU A 152 15.09 8.35 -13.72
CA GLU A 152 15.86 7.40 -14.54
C GLU A 152 15.05 6.75 -15.66
N ILE A 153 13.77 6.41 -15.40
CA ILE A 153 12.87 5.85 -16.42
C ILE A 153 12.57 6.87 -17.52
N LEU A 154 12.33 8.15 -17.15
CA LEU A 154 12.10 9.22 -18.13
C LEU A 154 13.33 9.45 -19.02
N GLU A 155 14.53 9.34 -18.48
CA GLU A 155 15.78 9.52 -19.22
C GLU A 155 16.14 8.31 -20.12
N LYS A 156 15.83 7.08 -19.66
CA LYS A 156 16.32 5.83 -20.28
C LYS A 156 15.24 4.99 -20.97
N GLY A 157 13.98 5.41 -20.85
CA GLY A 157 12.81 4.73 -21.41
C GLY A 157 12.14 3.74 -20.46
N GLU A 158 10.89 3.37 -20.77
CA GLU A 158 10.00 2.59 -19.89
C GLU A 158 10.56 1.23 -19.47
N GLU A 159 11.27 0.55 -20.35
CA GLU A 159 11.83 -0.79 -20.07
C GLU A 159 12.97 -0.76 -19.04
N TYR A 160 13.58 0.40 -18.83
CA TYR A 160 14.62 0.56 -17.82
C TYR A 160 14.12 0.24 -16.40
N ARG A 161 12.81 0.39 -16.15
CA ARG A 161 12.18 -0.01 -14.88
C ARG A 161 12.54 -1.43 -14.45
N ASN A 162 12.70 -2.35 -15.42
CA ASN A 162 13.02 -3.75 -15.15
C ASN A 162 14.41 -3.93 -14.53
N THR A 163 15.32 -2.99 -14.74
CA THR A 163 16.68 -3.02 -14.17
C THR A 163 16.76 -2.43 -12.77
N ILE A 164 15.74 -1.64 -12.39
CA ILE A 164 15.63 -0.97 -11.07
C ILE A 164 14.35 -1.38 -10.33
N MET A 165 13.80 -2.54 -10.63
CA MET A 165 12.57 -3.01 -9.99
C MET A 165 12.75 -3.28 -8.50
N ASP A 166 13.94 -3.67 -8.08
CA ASP A 166 14.32 -3.79 -6.67
C ASP A 166 14.18 -2.47 -5.92
N LYS A 167 14.59 -1.34 -6.54
CA LYS A 167 14.43 0.00 -5.97
C LYS A 167 12.95 0.30 -5.68
N PHE A 168 12.04 0.05 -6.64
CA PHE A 168 10.61 0.30 -6.45
C PHE A 168 9.96 -0.65 -5.44
N LEU A 169 10.35 -1.92 -5.43
CA LEU A 169 9.81 -2.90 -4.49
C LEU A 169 10.24 -2.59 -3.05
N ILE A 170 11.51 -2.23 -2.83
CA ILE A 170 12.01 -1.78 -1.52
C ILE A 170 11.34 -0.47 -1.10
N ALA A 171 11.16 0.48 -2.03
CA ALA A 171 10.46 1.73 -1.73
C ALA A 171 9.00 1.50 -1.30
N SER A 172 8.28 0.58 -1.96
CA SER A 172 6.93 0.17 -1.56
C SER A 172 6.91 -0.45 -0.15
N ASN A 173 7.91 -1.26 0.18
CA ASN A 173 8.06 -1.83 1.52
C ASN A 173 8.28 -0.72 2.58
N TYR A 174 9.17 0.23 2.30
CA TYR A 174 9.39 1.38 3.19
C TYR A 174 8.14 2.25 3.34
N ALA A 175 7.40 2.48 2.25
CA ALA A 175 6.11 3.15 2.29
C ALA A 175 5.13 2.40 3.22
N GLY A 176 5.08 1.06 3.12
CA GLY A 176 4.30 0.19 3.97
C GLY A 176 4.63 0.34 5.46
N ILE A 177 5.92 0.36 5.80
CA ILE A 177 6.38 0.60 7.18
C ILE A 177 5.96 2.01 7.66
N ALA A 178 6.12 3.03 6.82
CA ALA A 178 5.77 4.39 7.17
C ALA A 178 4.27 4.54 7.45
N PHE A 179 3.42 4.28 6.44
CA PHE A 179 1.98 4.50 6.60
C PHE A 179 1.30 3.46 7.49
N GLY A 180 1.81 2.24 7.55
CA GLY A 180 1.29 1.19 8.43
C GLY A 180 1.34 1.58 9.92
N ASN A 181 2.30 2.44 10.29
CA ASN A 181 2.44 2.98 11.65
C ASN A 181 1.87 4.39 11.81
N ALA A 182 1.95 5.23 10.78
CA ALA A 182 1.50 6.62 10.84
C ALA A 182 0.06 6.85 10.32
N GLY A 183 -0.47 5.90 9.56
CA GLY A 183 -1.74 6.04 8.86
C GLY A 183 -1.61 6.78 7.54
N VAL A 184 -2.72 6.86 6.80
CA VAL A 184 -2.89 7.64 5.57
C VAL A 184 -3.77 8.86 5.83
N GLY A 185 -3.90 9.75 4.85
CA GLY A 185 -4.58 11.04 5.01
C GLY A 185 -5.77 11.24 4.07
N ALA A 186 -5.97 12.51 3.67
CA ALA A 186 -7.13 12.93 2.90
C ALA A 186 -7.13 12.42 1.45
N VAL A 187 -5.97 12.15 0.85
CA VAL A 187 -5.89 11.61 -0.51
C VAL A 187 -6.59 10.25 -0.56
N HIS A 188 -6.21 9.34 0.32
CA HIS A 188 -6.84 8.02 0.41
C HIS A 188 -8.32 8.12 0.80
N ALA A 189 -8.65 8.95 1.79
CA ALA A 189 -10.04 9.12 2.22
C ALA A 189 -10.97 9.61 1.10
N LEU A 190 -10.51 10.54 0.27
CA LEU A 190 -11.28 11.10 -0.83
C LEU A 190 -11.34 10.18 -2.06
N SER A 191 -10.34 9.31 -2.25
CA SER A 191 -10.27 8.41 -3.40
C SER A 191 -11.16 7.16 -3.28
N TYR A 192 -11.52 6.73 -2.08
CA TYR A 192 -12.34 5.52 -1.87
C TYR A 192 -13.63 5.47 -2.70
N PRO A 193 -14.42 6.57 -2.83
CA PRO A 193 -15.62 6.55 -3.67
C PRO A 193 -15.33 6.28 -5.15
N LEU A 194 -14.18 6.75 -5.68
CA LEU A 194 -13.80 6.49 -7.08
C LEU A 194 -13.52 5.00 -7.30
N GLY A 195 -12.79 4.38 -6.40
CA GLY A 195 -12.52 2.95 -6.45
C GLY A 195 -13.77 2.10 -6.20
N GLY A 196 -14.57 2.45 -5.18
CA GLY A 196 -15.73 1.67 -4.76
C GLY A 196 -16.91 1.75 -5.73
N LYS A 197 -17.21 2.95 -6.26
CA LYS A 197 -18.39 3.17 -7.11
C LYS A 197 -18.08 3.08 -8.61
N TYR A 198 -16.90 3.55 -9.02
CA TYR A 198 -16.55 3.69 -10.44
C TYR A 198 -15.45 2.71 -10.89
N HIS A 199 -14.97 1.86 -9.99
CA HIS A 199 -13.94 0.84 -10.26
C HIS A 199 -12.64 1.42 -10.86
N VAL A 200 -12.31 2.67 -10.52
CA VAL A 200 -11.03 3.28 -10.88
C VAL A 200 -9.92 2.56 -10.11
N PRO A 201 -8.81 2.18 -10.77
CA PRO A 201 -7.66 1.60 -10.08
C PRO A 201 -7.19 2.45 -8.91
N HIS A 202 -6.81 1.84 -7.79
CA HIS A 202 -6.58 2.55 -6.52
C HIS A 202 -5.52 3.65 -6.63
N GLY A 203 -4.35 3.35 -7.19
CA GLY A 203 -3.30 4.36 -7.38
C GLY A 203 -3.70 5.47 -8.36
N GLU A 204 -4.48 5.17 -9.40
CA GLU A 204 -5.05 6.19 -10.29
C GLU A 204 -6.04 7.09 -9.54
N ALA A 205 -6.92 6.50 -8.74
CA ALA A 205 -7.88 7.23 -7.93
C ALA A 205 -7.18 8.17 -6.92
N ASN A 206 -6.15 7.68 -6.25
CA ASN A 206 -5.34 8.48 -5.32
C ASN A 206 -4.64 9.65 -6.03
N TYR A 207 -4.05 9.39 -7.20
CA TYR A 207 -3.36 10.43 -7.98
C TYR A 207 -4.26 11.62 -8.33
N GLN A 208 -5.55 11.39 -8.62
CA GLN A 208 -6.50 12.47 -8.96
C GLN A 208 -6.66 13.50 -7.82
N PHE A 209 -6.49 13.09 -6.57
CA PHE A 209 -6.64 13.98 -5.41
C PHE A 209 -5.33 14.54 -4.88
N LEU A 210 -4.18 13.94 -5.25
CA LEU A 210 -2.89 14.26 -4.66
C LEU A 210 -2.59 15.76 -4.67
N MET A 211 -2.60 16.38 -5.84
CA MET A 211 -2.21 17.79 -5.97
C MET A 211 -3.20 18.74 -5.30
N ALA A 212 -4.50 18.43 -5.37
CA ALA A 212 -5.52 19.24 -4.71
C ALA A 212 -5.36 19.23 -3.18
N VAL A 213 -5.07 18.06 -2.60
CA VAL A 213 -4.85 17.88 -1.16
C VAL A 213 -3.55 18.56 -0.72
N LEU A 214 -2.44 18.36 -1.44
CA LEU A 214 -1.16 19.01 -1.11
C LEU A 214 -1.27 20.54 -1.18
N ASN A 215 -1.92 21.08 -2.19
CA ASN A 215 -2.17 22.53 -2.30
C ASN A 215 -3.04 23.04 -1.15
N PHE A 216 -4.04 22.29 -0.73
CA PHE A 216 -4.85 22.63 0.43
C PHE A 216 -4.00 22.65 1.71
N TYR A 217 -3.14 21.66 1.91
CA TYR A 217 -2.24 21.60 3.08
C TYR A 217 -1.23 22.75 3.05
N LYS A 218 -0.59 23.03 1.92
CA LYS A 218 0.35 24.15 1.77
C LYS A 218 -0.31 25.49 2.10
N LYS A 219 -1.56 25.69 1.66
CA LYS A 219 -2.30 26.94 1.94
C LYS A 219 -2.67 27.10 3.41
N ASN A 220 -3.01 26.02 4.11
CA ASN A 220 -3.56 26.09 5.46
C ASN A 220 -2.53 25.81 6.56
N ASN A 221 -1.38 25.22 6.21
CA ASN A 221 -0.34 24.78 7.16
C ASN A 221 1.06 25.01 6.58
N GLY A 222 1.27 26.22 6.06
CA GLY A 222 2.43 26.58 5.24
C GLY A 222 3.79 26.63 5.93
N ASP A 223 3.87 26.29 7.22
CA ASP A 223 5.10 26.26 8.03
C ASP A 223 5.45 24.87 8.59
N GLY A 224 4.63 23.86 8.27
CA GLY A 224 4.81 22.49 8.77
C GLY A 224 5.62 21.58 7.86
N LYS A 225 5.49 20.26 8.08
CA LYS A 225 6.14 19.20 7.29
C LYS A 225 5.92 19.28 5.77
N ILE A 226 4.87 19.99 5.34
CA ILE A 226 4.62 20.20 3.90
C ILE A 226 5.76 20.98 3.23
N ILE A 227 6.42 21.90 3.94
CA ILE A 227 7.60 22.61 3.40
C ILE A 227 8.79 21.66 3.27
N GLU A 228 9.03 20.82 4.27
CA GLU A 228 10.11 19.83 4.20
C GLU A 228 9.91 18.87 3.02
N LEU A 229 8.67 18.40 2.83
CA LEU A 229 8.28 17.58 1.70
C LEU A 229 8.53 18.29 0.36
N THR A 230 8.11 19.56 0.25
CA THR A 230 8.30 20.36 -0.97
C THR A 230 9.79 20.51 -1.29
N LYS A 231 10.63 20.82 -0.29
CA LYS A 231 12.09 20.90 -0.46
C LYS A 231 12.70 19.57 -0.90
N LEU A 232 12.30 18.47 -0.30
CA LEU A 232 12.75 17.14 -0.67
C LEU A 232 12.43 16.85 -2.14
N ILE A 233 11.16 17.01 -2.53
CA ILE A 233 10.70 16.75 -3.89
C ILE A 233 11.46 17.64 -4.88
N SER A 234 11.50 18.95 -4.65
CA SER A 234 12.19 19.92 -5.51
C SER A 234 13.67 19.57 -5.72
N SER A 235 14.34 19.13 -4.66
CA SER A 235 15.75 18.72 -4.73
C SER A 235 15.97 17.48 -5.62
N ILE A 236 15.04 16.52 -5.59
CA ILE A 236 15.14 15.27 -6.36
C ILE A 236 14.86 15.52 -7.84
N ILE A 237 13.80 16.28 -8.15
CA ILE A 237 13.37 16.52 -9.53
C ILE A 237 14.08 17.72 -10.19
N ASN A 238 14.93 18.43 -9.45
CA ASN A 238 15.62 19.67 -9.89
C ASN A 238 14.63 20.79 -10.31
N ALA A 239 13.50 20.90 -9.63
CA ALA A 239 12.51 21.96 -9.80
C ALA A 239 12.71 23.06 -8.75
N LYS A 240 12.10 24.23 -8.97
CA LYS A 240 12.02 25.26 -7.92
C LYS A 240 10.93 24.88 -6.92
N GLU A 241 11.07 25.31 -5.66
CA GLU A 241 10.09 25.05 -4.60
C GLU A 241 8.69 25.68 -4.89
N GLU A 242 8.64 26.58 -5.86
CA GLU A 242 7.43 27.29 -6.29
C GLU A 242 6.66 26.51 -7.40
N ASP A 243 7.35 25.61 -8.12
CA ASP A 243 6.80 24.78 -9.19
C ASP A 243 6.08 23.53 -8.61
#